data_fb98493ffca782216499c1692f3130cc
#
_entry.id   fb98493ffca782216499c1692f3130cc
#
_cell.length_a   1.000
_cell.length_b   1.000
_cell.length_c   1.000
_cell.angle_alpha   90.00
_cell.angle_beta   90.00
_cell.angle_gamma   90.00
#
_symmetry.space_group_name_H-M   'P 1'
#
loop_
_entity.id
_entity.type
_entity.pdbx_description
1 polymer ?
#
loop_
_entity_poly.entity_id
_entity_poly.type
_entity_poly.pdbx_seq_one_letter_code
_entity_poly.pdbx_strand_id
1 'polypeptide(L)'
;MVARVFPLGRSAAGEQTGTVIAKFQTPRGTLVVVDDHARFREAVGERLAAAGWRIVGEAATGAAAIDLVARLAPDVVLLDVVLPDMDGFAVADRLAAAGSASAVVLTSGHERGDFAGRLQSAPVRGFLPKEMISGPALATLLAGDQP
;
A
#
# COMPACT_ATOMS: atom_id res chain seq x y z
N MET A 1 -15.74 10.53 -2.54
CA MET A 1 -15.61 9.09 -2.25
C MET A 1 -14.31 8.84 -1.49
N VAL A 2 -14.41 8.22 -0.33
CA VAL A 2 -13.25 8.02 0.52
C VAL A 2 -12.57 6.67 0.32
N ALA A 3 -13.21 5.73 -0.34
CA ALA A 3 -12.62 4.43 -0.63
C ALA A 3 -13.15 3.90 -1.95
N ARG A 4 -12.31 3.16 -2.65
CA ARG A 4 -12.68 2.52 -3.91
C ARG A 4 -12.19 1.09 -3.91
N VAL A 5 -13.00 0.22 -4.47
CA VAL A 5 -12.66 -1.19 -4.64
C VAL A 5 -12.59 -1.48 -6.12
N PHE A 6 -11.58 -2.21 -6.53
CA PHE A 6 -11.41 -2.59 -7.94
C PHE A 6 -11.68 -4.09 -8.06
N PRO A 7 -12.79 -4.48 -8.70
CA PRO A 7 -13.25 -5.88 -8.67
C PRO A 7 -12.23 -6.90 -9.13
N LEU A 8 -11.43 -6.56 -10.15
CA LEU A 8 -10.44 -7.48 -10.68
C LEU A 8 -9.02 -7.02 -10.40
N GLY A 9 -8.89 -5.96 -9.59
CA GLY A 9 -7.62 -5.33 -9.40
C GLY A 9 -7.28 -4.42 -10.55
N ARG A 10 -6.46 -3.41 -10.28
CA ARG A 10 -5.99 -2.50 -11.32
C ARG A 10 -4.66 -3.01 -11.86
N SER A 11 -4.57 -3.17 -13.17
CA SER A 11 -3.35 -3.61 -13.82
C SER A 11 -2.96 -2.58 -14.86
N ALA A 12 -1.67 -2.30 -14.96
CA ALA A 12 -1.17 -1.37 -15.94
C ALA A 12 -1.08 -2.01 -17.31
N ALA A 13 -0.86 -3.30 -17.35
CA ALA A 13 -0.81 -4.00 -18.62
C ALA A 13 -2.21 -4.05 -19.20
N GLY A 14 -2.44 -3.46 -20.30
CA GLY A 14 -3.74 -3.52 -20.93
C GLY A 14 -4.20 -4.95 -21.03
N GLU A 15 -5.48 -5.13 -20.97
CA GLU A 15 -6.04 -6.47 -20.98
C GLU A 15 -5.70 -7.22 -22.25
N GLN A 16 -5.57 -6.50 -23.33
CA GLN A 16 -5.31 -7.12 -24.63
C GLN A 16 -3.91 -7.71 -24.72
N THR A 17 -2.95 -7.15 -23.98
CA THR A 17 -1.61 -7.70 -23.95
C THR A 17 -1.36 -8.51 -22.70
N GLY A 18 -2.22 -8.36 -21.72
CA GLY A 18 -2.04 -8.99 -20.43
C GLY A 18 -1.97 -10.50 -20.50
N THR A 19 -2.68 -11.08 -21.45
CA THR A 19 -2.69 -12.53 -21.59
C THR A 19 -1.31 -13.10 -21.87
N VAL A 20 -0.60 -12.48 -22.81
CA VAL A 20 0.73 -12.96 -23.17
C VAL A 20 1.72 -12.66 -22.07
N ILE A 21 1.68 -11.43 -21.55
CA ILE A 21 2.62 -11.02 -20.51
C ILE A 21 2.40 -11.82 -19.24
N ALA A 22 1.14 -12.05 -18.89
CA ALA A 22 0.81 -12.76 -17.66
C ALA A 22 1.36 -14.17 -17.62
N LYS A 23 1.61 -14.77 -18.77
CA LYS A 23 2.22 -16.10 -18.80
C LYS A 23 3.59 -16.13 -18.16
N PHE A 24 4.29 -15.00 -18.21
CA PHE A 24 5.68 -14.92 -17.77
C PHE A 24 5.88 -14.00 -16.58
N GLN A 25 4.81 -13.43 -16.04
CA GLN A 25 4.90 -12.57 -14.89
C GLN A 25 4.19 -13.21 -13.71
N THR A 26 4.89 -13.35 -12.61
CA THR A 26 4.29 -13.82 -11.37
C THR A 26 3.62 -12.62 -10.69
N PRO A 27 2.32 -12.71 -10.40
CA PRO A 27 1.67 -11.63 -9.64
C PRO A 27 2.35 -11.45 -8.29
N ARG A 28 2.51 -10.20 -7.90
CA ARG A 28 3.17 -9.92 -6.63
C ARG A 28 2.24 -10.01 -5.44
N GLY A 29 0.96 -9.85 -5.68
CA GLY A 29 -0.04 -9.89 -4.62
C GLY A 29 -0.99 -8.71 -4.72
N THR A 30 -1.89 -8.61 -3.76
CA THR A 30 -2.91 -7.58 -3.74
C THR A 30 -2.46 -6.42 -2.85
N LEU A 31 -2.86 -5.21 -3.23
CA LEU A 31 -2.39 -4.01 -2.58
C LEU A 31 -3.51 -2.97 -2.48
N VAL A 32 -3.57 -2.30 -1.34
CA VAL A 32 -4.46 -1.17 -1.12
C VAL A 32 -3.58 0.06 -0.90
N VAL A 33 -3.94 1.18 -1.52
CA VAL A 33 -3.22 2.44 -1.38
C VAL A 33 -4.05 3.39 -0.53
N VAL A 34 -3.45 3.95 0.52
CA VAL A 34 -4.13 4.86 1.44
C VAL A 34 -3.40 6.19 1.47
N ASP A 35 -4.04 7.23 0.97
CA ASP A 35 -3.49 8.57 0.92
C ASP A 35 -4.63 9.51 0.60
N ASP A 36 -4.66 10.69 1.20
CA ASP A 36 -5.76 11.62 0.97
C ASP A 36 -5.64 12.41 -0.33
N HIS A 37 -4.53 12.26 -1.06
CA HIS A 37 -4.32 12.93 -2.34
C HIS A 37 -4.65 11.97 -3.48
N ALA A 38 -5.74 12.24 -4.18
CA ALA A 38 -6.21 11.35 -5.25
C ALA A 38 -5.18 11.17 -6.36
N ARG A 39 -4.49 12.25 -6.72
CA ARG A 39 -3.49 12.17 -7.79
C ARG A 39 -2.33 11.25 -7.40
N PHE A 40 -1.93 11.31 -6.16
CA PHE A 40 -0.86 10.43 -5.68
C PHE A 40 -1.33 8.97 -5.72
N ARG A 41 -2.55 8.70 -5.25
CA ARG A 41 -3.07 7.33 -5.28
C ARG A 41 -3.09 6.78 -6.70
N GLU A 42 -3.53 7.60 -7.66
CA GLU A 42 -3.60 7.17 -9.04
C GLU A 42 -2.21 6.90 -9.61
N ALA A 43 -1.29 7.83 -9.39
CA ALA A 43 0.06 7.70 -9.95
C ALA A 43 0.79 6.49 -9.38
N VAL A 44 0.73 6.31 -8.07
CA VAL A 44 1.43 5.20 -7.45
C VAL A 44 0.75 3.87 -7.76
N GLY A 45 -0.58 3.89 -7.87
CA GLY A 45 -1.33 2.70 -8.26
C GLY A 45 -0.92 2.21 -9.64
N GLU A 46 -0.79 3.13 -10.60
CA GLU A 46 -0.36 2.77 -11.93
C GLU A 46 1.08 2.24 -11.94
N ARG A 47 1.95 2.90 -11.19
CA ARG A 47 3.34 2.47 -11.11
C ARG A 47 3.48 1.08 -10.54
N LEU A 48 2.77 0.80 -9.47
CA LEU A 48 2.87 -0.51 -8.82
C LEU A 48 2.13 -1.59 -9.62
N ALA A 49 1.03 -1.23 -10.29
CA ALA A 49 0.35 -2.17 -11.17
C ALA A 49 1.28 -2.59 -12.32
N ALA A 50 2.05 -1.63 -12.85
CA ALA A 50 3.01 -1.94 -13.90
C ALA A 50 4.09 -2.90 -13.41
N ALA A 51 4.36 -2.91 -12.12
CA ALA A 51 5.36 -3.80 -11.50
C ALA A 51 4.77 -5.15 -11.08
N GLY A 52 3.49 -5.40 -11.38
CA GLY A 52 2.89 -6.70 -11.13
C GLY A 52 1.96 -6.76 -9.91
N TRP A 53 1.77 -5.66 -9.21
CA TRP A 53 0.84 -5.64 -8.08
C TRP A 53 -0.59 -5.50 -8.56
N ARG A 54 -1.51 -6.14 -7.86
CA ARG A 54 -2.93 -5.98 -8.14
C ARG A 54 -3.49 -4.97 -7.13
N ILE A 55 -3.84 -3.79 -7.63
CA ILE A 55 -4.39 -2.75 -6.78
C ILE A 55 -5.88 -3.03 -6.62
N VAL A 56 -6.28 -3.49 -5.45
CA VAL A 56 -7.66 -3.92 -5.22
C VAL A 56 -8.53 -2.85 -4.58
N GLY A 57 -7.92 -1.76 -4.14
CA GLY A 57 -8.71 -0.66 -3.58
C GLY A 57 -7.84 0.50 -3.18
N GLU A 58 -8.48 1.61 -2.83
CA GLU A 58 -7.80 2.79 -2.31
C GLU A 58 -8.70 3.48 -1.31
N ALA A 59 -8.09 4.20 -0.38
CA ALA A 59 -8.82 4.92 0.65
C ALA A 59 -8.17 6.28 0.88
N ALA A 60 -8.97 7.27 1.27
CA ALA A 60 -8.50 8.63 1.50
C ALA A 60 -8.39 8.96 2.99
N THR A 61 -8.91 8.12 3.87
CA THR A 61 -8.90 8.37 5.31
C THR A 61 -8.50 7.10 6.05
N GLY A 62 -8.10 7.28 7.32
CA GLY A 62 -7.76 6.12 8.15
C GLY A 62 -8.94 5.22 8.42
N ALA A 63 -10.11 5.81 8.72
CA ALA A 63 -11.30 5.02 9.00
C ALA A 63 -11.71 4.19 7.78
N ALA A 64 -11.67 4.81 6.59
CA ALA A 64 -12.00 4.09 5.37
C ALA A 64 -11.01 2.97 5.08
N ALA A 65 -9.73 3.23 5.38
CA ALA A 65 -8.69 2.23 5.18
C ALA A 65 -8.92 1.00 6.08
N ILE A 66 -9.22 1.24 7.35
CA ILE A 66 -9.45 0.14 8.29
C ILE A 66 -10.61 -0.73 7.83
N ASP A 67 -11.71 -0.11 7.42
CA ASP A 67 -12.86 -0.84 6.92
C ASP A 67 -12.53 -1.61 5.65
N LEU A 68 -11.82 -0.96 4.73
CA LEU A 68 -11.47 -1.56 3.45
C LEU A 68 -10.56 -2.77 3.63
N VAL A 69 -9.56 -2.65 4.49
CA VAL A 69 -8.62 -3.76 4.75
C VAL A 69 -9.35 -4.93 5.39
N ALA A 70 -10.29 -4.66 6.29
CA ALA A 70 -11.07 -5.74 6.91
C ALA A 70 -11.87 -6.50 5.86
N ARG A 71 -12.38 -5.80 4.85
CA ARG A 71 -13.20 -6.44 3.81
C ARG A 71 -12.39 -7.13 2.74
N LEU A 72 -11.26 -6.56 2.35
CA LEU A 72 -10.49 -7.05 1.21
C LEU A 72 -9.32 -7.96 1.60
N ALA A 73 -8.85 -7.83 2.82
CA ALA A 73 -7.68 -8.58 3.31
C ALA A 73 -6.52 -8.56 2.30
N PRO A 74 -6.05 -7.37 1.90
CA PRO A 74 -4.97 -7.30 0.92
C PRO A 74 -3.67 -7.83 1.50
N ASP A 75 -2.77 -8.23 0.63
CA ASP A 75 -1.45 -8.66 1.07
C ASP A 75 -0.65 -7.47 1.63
N VAL A 76 -0.79 -6.30 1.02
CA VAL A 76 -0.03 -5.12 1.41
C VAL A 76 -0.93 -3.91 1.50
N VAL A 77 -0.69 -3.07 2.51
CA VAL A 77 -1.33 -1.76 2.64
C VAL A 77 -0.23 -0.71 2.57
N LEU A 78 -0.27 0.12 1.53
CA LEU A 78 0.64 1.24 1.40
C LEU A 78 -0.05 2.45 2.01
N LEU A 79 0.47 2.97 3.11
CA LEU A 79 -0.29 3.81 4.03
C LEU A 79 0.46 5.10 4.35
N ASP A 80 -0.14 6.23 4.01
CA ASP A 80 0.43 7.53 4.34
C ASP A 80 0.40 7.75 5.86
N VAL A 81 1.47 8.29 6.38
CA VAL A 81 1.53 8.66 7.80
C VAL A 81 0.55 9.78 8.11
N VAL A 82 0.36 10.73 7.18
CA VAL A 82 -0.48 11.90 7.41
C VAL A 82 -1.83 11.74 6.71
N LEU A 83 -2.88 11.52 7.48
CA LEU A 83 -4.23 11.39 6.95
C LEU A 83 -5.12 12.41 7.67
N PRO A 84 -6.29 12.74 7.09
CA PRO A 84 -7.10 13.82 7.67
C PRO A 84 -7.76 13.47 9.00
N ASP A 85 -8.02 12.21 9.28
CA ASP A 85 -8.76 11.81 10.47
C ASP A 85 -7.90 11.17 11.55
N MET A 86 -6.77 10.59 11.19
CA MET A 86 -5.83 9.98 12.13
C MET A 86 -4.52 9.76 11.42
N ASP A 87 -3.43 9.56 12.14
CA ASP A 87 -2.17 9.31 11.45
C ASP A 87 -2.03 7.82 11.09
N GLY A 88 -1.08 7.52 10.20
CA GLY A 88 -0.89 6.17 9.73
C GLY A 88 -0.44 5.19 10.80
N PHE A 89 0.26 5.68 11.83
CA PHE A 89 0.63 4.80 12.93
C PHE A 89 -0.60 4.32 13.68
N ALA A 90 -1.58 5.20 13.87
CA ALA A 90 -2.82 4.81 14.52
C ALA A 90 -3.58 3.78 13.69
N VAL A 91 -3.58 3.95 12.36
CA VAL A 91 -4.20 2.97 11.47
C VAL A 91 -3.51 1.61 11.61
N ALA A 92 -2.17 1.62 11.58
CA ALA A 92 -1.40 0.37 11.70
C ALA A 92 -1.69 -0.33 13.02
N ASP A 93 -1.77 0.42 14.12
CA ASP A 93 -2.08 -0.15 15.43
C ASP A 93 -3.46 -0.79 15.43
N ARG A 94 -4.44 -0.14 14.83
CA ARG A 94 -5.80 -0.67 14.79
C ARG A 94 -5.91 -1.90 13.90
N LEU A 95 -5.18 -1.91 12.79
CA LEU A 95 -5.15 -3.10 11.94
C LEU A 95 -4.54 -4.29 12.69
N ALA A 96 -3.45 -4.05 13.38
CA ALA A 96 -2.81 -5.11 14.17
C ALA A 96 -3.74 -5.61 15.28
N ALA A 97 -4.40 -4.69 15.98
CA ALA A 97 -5.33 -5.06 17.06
C ALA A 97 -6.51 -5.86 16.52
N ALA A 98 -6.89 -5.65 15.28
CA ALA A 98 -7.97 -6.39 14.64
C ALA A 98 -7.51 -7.73 14.06
N GLY A 99 -6.25 -8.06 14.20
CA GLY A 99 -5.72 -9.33 13.71
C GLY A 99 -5.44 -9.34 12.21
N SER A 100 -5.27 -8.19 11.59
CA SER A 100 -4.99 -8.13 10.16
C SER A 100 -3.65 -8.79 9.86
N ALA A 101 -3.62 -9.60 8.80
CA ALA A 101 -2.40 -10.22 8.32
C ALA A 101 -1.72 -9.40 7.23
N SER A 102 -2.30 -8.27 6.84
CA SER A 102 -1.73 -7.42 5.79
C SER A 102 -0.39 -6.83 6.23
N ALA A 103 0.57 -6.81 5.33
CA ALA A 103 1.84 -6.13 5.58
C ALA A 103 1.62 -4.63 5.37
N VAL A 104 1.90 -3.85 6.39
CA VAL A 104 1.72 -2.40 6.32
C VAL A 104 3.06 -1.73 6.01
N VAL A 105 3.09 -0.92 4.97
CA VAL A 105 4.25 -0.13 4.60
C VAL A 105 3.84 1.33 4.69
N LEU A 106 4.50 2.08 5.58
CA LEU A 106 4.20 3.50 5.75
C LEU A 106 4.92 4.32 4.69
N THR A 107 4.28 5.39 4.25
CA THR A 107 4.87 6.35 3.32
C THR A 107 4.66 7.76 3.84
N SER A 108 5.52 8.67 3.41
CA SER A 108 5.36 10.08 3.76
C SER A 108 6.20 10.91 2.82
N GLY A 109 5.82 12.15 2.65
CA GLY A 109 6.66 13.14 1.98
C GLY A 109 7.77 13.65 2.87
N HIS A 110 7.76 13.27 4.15
CA HIS A 110 8.79 13.66 5.11
C HIS A 110 9.85 12.59 5.20
N GLU A 111 11.01 12.97 5.69
CA GLU A 111 12.10 12.03 5.81
C GLU A 111 11.83 11.05 6.94
N ARG A 112 12.40 9.85 6.80
CA ARG A 112 12.24 8.80 7.79
C ARG A 112 12.66 9.24 9.19
N GLY A 113 13.66 10.14 9.28
CA GLY A 113 14.15 10.60 10.55
C GLY A 113 13.08 11.22 11.42
N ASP A 114 12.05 11.80 10.80
CA ASP A 114 10.96 12.41 11.55
C ASP A 114 10.16 11.38 12.35
N PHE A 115 10.24 10.12 12.00
CA PHE A 115 9.42 9.07 12.59
C PHE A 115 10.21 7.92 13.16
N ALA A 116 11.55 8.02 13.19
CA ALA A 116 12.40 6.88 13.47
C ALA A 116 12.04 6.15 14.77
N GLY A 117 11.75 6.90 15.82
CA GLY A 117 11.41 6.30 17.10
C GLY A 117 10.09 5.54 17.06
N ARG A 118 9.12 6.08 16.35
CA ARG A 118 7.81 5.43 16.23
C ARG A 118 7.88 4.20 15.34
N LEU A 119 8.70 4.25 14.30
CA LEU A 119 8.83 3.12 13.38
C LEU A 119 9.33 1.87 14.08
N GLN A 120 10.22 2.02 15.05
CA GLN A 120 10.79 0.87 15.74
C GLN A 120 9.77 0.05 16.49
N SER A 121 8.73 0.71 17.01
CA SER A 121 7.72 0.02 17.80
C SER A 121 6.40 -0.17 17.08
N ALA A 122 6.28 0.31 15.85
CA ALA A 122 5.04 0.21 15.11
C ALA A 122 4.89 -1.17 14.45
N PRO A 123 3.66 -1.68 14.34
CA PRO A 123 3.43 -2.96 13.68
C PRO A 123 3.41 -2.81 12.16
N VAL A 124 4.54 -2.40 11.59
CA VAL A 124 4.69 -2.15 10.15
C VAL A 124 5.91 -2.89 9.64
N ARG A 125 5.88 -3.21 8.34
CA ARG A 125 7.02 -3.84 7.70
C ARG A 125 8.12 -2.86 7.38
N GLY A 126 7.79 -1.60 7.22
CA GLY A 126 8.80 -0.60 6.96
C GLY A 126 8.22 0.71 6.47
N PHE A 127 9.09 1.53 5.92
CA PHE A 127 8.78 2.89 5.51
C PHE A 127 9.46 3.19 4.17
N LEU A 128 8.71 3.80 3.25
CA LEU A 128 9.24 4.28 1.98
C LEU A 128 8.86 5.74 1.81
N PRO A 129 9.83 6.64 1.65
CA PRO A 129 9.49 8.02 1.27
C PRO A 129 8.70 8.00 -0.04
N LYS A 130 7.78 8.93 -0.21
CA LYS A 130 6.90 8.92 -1.38
C LYS A 130 7.68 8.96 -2.69
N GLU A 131 8.79 9.69 -2.73
CA GLU A 131 9.58 9.78 -3.94
C GLU A 131 10.38 8.51 -4.23
N MET A 132 10.44 7.59 -3.27
CA MET A 132 11.20 6.34 -3.43
C MET A 132 10.31 5.14 -3.76
N ILE A 133 9.01 5.34 -3.86
CA ILE A 133 8.10 4.23 -4.10
C ILE A 133 8.26 3.71 -5.52
N SER A 134 8.60 2.45 -5.63
CA SER A 134 8.71 1.75 -6.91
C SER A 134 8.44 0.29 -6.66
N GLY A 135 8.20 -0.45 -7.73
CA GLY A 135 8.04 -1.89 -7.61
C GLY A 135 9.23 -2.56 -6.95
N PRO A 136 10.46 -2.31 -7.43
CA PRO A 136 11.64 -2.91 -6.81
C PRO A 136 11.85 -2.49 -5.36
N ALA A 137 11.65 -1.21 -5.04
CA ALA A 137 11.85 -0.75 -3.67
C ALA A 137 10.85 -1.44 -2.72
N LEU A 138 9.60 -1.54 -3.13
CA LEU A 138 8.60 -2.20 -2.32
C LEU A 138 8.91 -3.69 -2.18
N ALA A 139 9.31 -4.35 -3.25
CA ALA A 139 9.63 -5.76 -3.21
C ALA A 139 10.80 -6.03 -2.27
N THR A 140 11.82 -5.21 -2.32
CA THR A 140 12.98 -5.34 -1.44
C THR A 140 12.58 -5.21 0.02
N LEU A 141 11.75 -4.22 0.32
CA LEU A 141 11.32 -4.00 1.69
C LEU A 141 10.47 -5.16 2.19
N LEU A 142 9.59 -5.69 1.35
CA LEU A 142 8.70 -6.78 1.73
C LEU A 142 9.41 -8.12 1.82
N ALA A 143 10.55 -8.26 1.17
CA ALA A 143 11.32 -9.50 1.26
C ALA A 143 11.78 -9.77 2.68
N GLY A 144 11.76 -8.75 3.53
CA GLY A 144 12.09 -8.94 4.92
C GLY A 144 13.56 -9.13 5.17
N ASP A 145 14.37 -8.80 4.20
CA ASP A 145 15.81 -8.93 4.31
C ASP A 145 16.38 -7.73 5.00
N GLN A 146 15.90 -7.49 6.17
CA GLN A 146 16.40 -6.40 6.95
C GLN A 146 17.58 -6.89 7.74
N PRO A 147 18.72 -6.26 7.56
CA PRO A 147 19.88 -6.62 8.37
C PRO A 147 19.61 -6.42 9.82
#